data_966607f118bb86526d1f019b4e31d49f
#
_entry.id   966607f118bb86526d1f019b4e31d49f
#
_cell.length_a   1.000
_cell.length_b   1.000
_cell.length_c   1.000
_cell.angle_alpha   90.00
_cell.angle_beta   90.00
_cell.angle_gamma   90.00
#
_symmetry.space_group_name_H-M   'P 1'
#
loop_
_entity.id
_entity.type
_entity.pdbx_description
1 polymer ?
#
loop_
_entity_poly.entity_id
_entity_poly.type
_entity_poly.pdbx_seq_one_letter_code
_entity_poly.pdbx_strand_id
1 'polypeptide(L)' 'MMTANKRAENQGPSLFDVVALLQDLPAHQLARGQVGTVVEQLGDETSLVEFSDDQGQAYAVAPCPRGNLLVLHYVPEAA' A
#
# COMPACT_ATOMS: atom_id res chain seq x y z
N MET A 1 6.23 -26.12 -7.13
CA MET A 1 6.29 -25.67 -7.22
C MET A 1 6.32 -24.75 -6.69
N MET A 2 6.25 -24.40 -6.43
CA MET A 2 6.49 -23.49 -6.08
C MET A 2 6.01 -22.23 -6.31
N THR A 3 5.28 -21.93 -7.06
CA THR A 3 4.81 -20.65 -7.45
C THR A 3 4.00 -19.97 -6.43
N ALA A 4 3.26 -20.67 -5.64
CA ALA A 4 2.50 -20.04 -4.57
C ALA A 4 3.43 -19.36 -3.59
N ASN A 5 4.54 -19.97 -3.32
CA ASN A 5 5.49 -19.35 -2.42
C ASN A 5 6.08 -18.10 -2.99
N LYS A 6 6.36 -18.15 -4.26
CA LYS A 6 6.90 -17.00 -4.90
C LYS A 6 5.96 -15.82 -4.81
N ARG A 7 4.70 -16.09 -5.01
CA ARG A 7 3.72 -15.05 -4.90
C ARG A 7 3.68 -14.47 -3.50
N ALA A 8 3.73 -15.32 -2.51
CA ALA A 8 3.73 -14.85 -1.15
C ALA A 8 4.96 -14.02 -0.83
N GLU A 9 6.09 -14.39 -1.36
CA GLU A 9 7.30 -13.66 -1.13
C GLU A 9 7.28 -12.28 -1.77
N ASN A 10 6.49 -12.14 -2.83
CA ASN A 10 6.46 -10.91 -3.57
C ASN A 10 5.22 -10.10 -3.32
N GLN A 11 4.49 -10.42 -2.28
CA GLN A 11 3.24 -9.75 -2.10
C GLN A 11 3.34 -8.44 -1.38
N GLY A 12 4.52 -7.96 -1.17
CA GLY A 12 4.67 -6.59 -0.75
C GLY A 12 3.99 -5.68 -1.76
N PRO A 13 3.68 -4.45 -1.39
CA PRO A 13 2.95 -3.55 -2.29
C PRO A 13 3.64 -3.39 -3.62
N SER A 14 2.86 -3.49 -4.68
CA SER A 14 3.33 -3.29 -6.04
C SER A 14 2.72 -2.04 -6.62
N LEU A 15 3.26 -1.59 -7.73
CA LEU A 15 2.77 -0.40 -8.41
C LEU A 15 1.27 -0.54 -8.65
N PHE A 16 0.53 0.50 -8.32
CA PHE A 16 -0.92 0.61 -8.47
C PHE A 16 -1.74 -0.27 -7.53
N ASP A 17 -1.12 -0.95 -6.59
CA ASP A 17 -1.89 -1.64 -5.56
C ASP A 17 -2.60 -0.60 -4.68
N VAL A 18 -3.80 -0.96 -4.25
CA VAL A 18 -4.52 -0.19 -3.26
C VAL A 18 -4.10 -0.70 -1.90
N VAL A 19 -3.75 0.22 -1.01
CA VAL A 19 -3.18 -0.15 0.28
C VAL A 19 -3.83 0.66 1.40
N ALA A 20 -3.72 0.15 2.62
CA ALA A 20 -4.12 0.89 3.80
C ALA A 20 -2.93 0.96 4.75
N LEU A 21 -2.85 2.06 5.49
CA LEU A 21 -1.80 2.21 6.48
C LEU A 21 -2.07 1.31 7.67
N LEU A 22 -1.05 0.59 8.10
CA LEU A 22 -1.12 -0.24 9.30
C LEU A 22 -0.85 0.58 10.54
N GLN A 23 -0.12 1.68 10.42
CA GLN A 23 0.21 2.56 11.53
C GLN A 23 0.14 4.00 11.08
N ASP A 24 -0.05 4.90 12.04
CA ASP A 24 -0.07 6.33 11.75
C ASP A 24 1.23 6.79 11.12
N LEU A 25 1.14 7.82 10.30
CA LEU A 25 2.30 8.55 9.78
C LEU A 25 2.16 10.01 10.22
N PRO A 26 2.51 10.33 11.45
CA PRO A 26 2.25 11.67 11.98
C PRO A 26 2.96 12.77 11.20
N ALA A 27 4.13 12.50 10.66
CA ALA A 27 4.87 13.51 9.91
C ALA A 27 4.11 13.95 8.66
N HIS A 28 3.19 13.14 8.19
CA HIS A 28 2.38 13.46 7.01
C HIS A 28 0.91 13.64 7.36
N GLN A 29 0.60 13.62 8.66
CA GLN A 29 -0.77 13.81 9.13
C GLN A 29 -1.70 12.75 8.58
N LEU A 30 -1.22 11.51 8.50
CA LEU A 30 -1.98 10.39 8.01
C LEU A 30 -2.17 9.39 9.14
N ALA A 31 -3.35 8.80 9.20
CA ALA A 31 -3.72 7.90 10.27
C ALA A 31 -3.82 6.47 9.79
N ARG A 32 -3.59 5.56 10.71
CA ARG A 32 -3.81 4.15 10.48
C ARG A 32 -5.16 3.91 9.82
N GLY A 33 -5.17 3.04 8.82
CA GLY A 33 -6.40 2.69 8.12
C GLY A 33 -6.72 3.56 6.92
N GLN A 34 -6.03 4.69 6.75
CA GLN A 34 -6.27 5.49 5.56
C GLN A 34 -5.76 4.77 4.32
N VAL A 35 -6.50 4.93 3.23
CA VAL A 35 -6.32 4.16 2.01
C VAL A 35 -5.69 5.00 0.92
N GLY A 36 -4.77 4.41 0.19
CA GLY A 36 -4.14 5.07 -0.94
C GLY A 36 -3.75 4.08 -2.00
N THR A 37 -3.06 4.56 -3.01
CA THR A 37 -2.62 3.75 -4.14
C THR A 37 -1.13 3.93 -4.30
N VAL A 38 -0.42 2.84 -4.52
CA VAL A 38 1.02 2.91 -4.77
C VAL A 38 1.22 3.49 -6.15
N VAL A 39 1.91 4.63 -6.23
CA VAL A 39 2.13 5.31 -7.50
C VAL A 39 3.58 5.21 -7.96
N GLU A 40 4.48 4.82 -7.07
CA GLU A 40 5.88 4.68 -7.44
C GLU A 40 6.60 3.86 -6.37
N GLN A 41 7.57 3.07 -6.78
CA GLN A 41 8.44 2.37 -5.83
C GLN A 41 9.70 3.18 -5.68
N LEU A 42 10.07 3.46 -4.43
CA LEU A 42 11.21 4.30 -4.13
C LEU A 42 12.35 3.46 -3.56
N GLY A 43 12.63 2.35 -4.18
CA GLY A 43 13.65 1.44 -3.70
C GLY A 43 13.00 0.19 -3.16
N ASP A 44 13.77 -0.62 -2.43
CA ASP A 44 13.30 -1.94 -2.04
C ASP A 44 12.32 -1.90 -0.89
N GLU A 45 12.36 -0.84 -0.08
CA GLU A 45 11.62 -0.85 1.17
C GLU A 45 10.60 0.26 1.31
N THR A 46 10.48 1.10 0.31
CA THR A 46 9.61 2.27 0.40
C THR A 46 8.77 2.41 -0.85
N SER A 47 7.49 2.68 -0.66
CA SER A 47 6.58 2.94 -1.76
C SER A 47 6.03 4.35 -1.61
N LEU A 48 5.89 5.04 -2.73
CA LEU A 48 5.22 6.34 -2.74
C LEU A 48 3.74 6.07 -2.91
N VAL A 49 2.94 6.59 -1.99
CA VAL A 49 1.51 6.30 -1.94
C VAL A 49 0.74 7.61 -2.05
N GLU A 50 -0.23 7.63 -2.94
CA GLU A 50 -1.14 8.75 -3.09
C GLU A 50 -2.44 8.41 -2.37
N PHE A 51 -2.81 9.23 -1.39
CA PHE A 51 -4.00 9.01 -0.59
C PHE A 51 -5.13 9.87 -1.12
N SER A 52 -6.28 9.25 -1.31
CA SER A 52 -7.45 9.92 -1.86
C SER A 52 -8.64 9.74 -0.96
N ASP A 53 -9.54 10.71 -1.00
CA ASP A 53 -10.78 10.61 -0.22
C ASP A 53 -11.81 9.77 -0.99
N ASP A 54 -13.02 9.69 -0.46
CA ASP A 54 -14.05 8.84 -1.04
C ASP A 54 -14.61 9.39 -2.35
N GLN A 55 -14.17 10.56 -2.74
CA GLN A 55 -14.56 11.13 -4.03
C GLN A 55 -13.43 11.10 -5.04
N GLY A 56 -12.33 10.42 -4.70
CA GLY A 56 -11.22 10.28 -5.61
C GLY A 56 -10.28 11.46 -5.62
N GLN A 57 -10.47 12.42 -4.72
CA GLN A 57 -9.58 13.57 -4.64
C GLN A 57 -8.35 13.21 -3.83
N ALA A 58 -7.18 13.39 -4.42
CA ALA A 58 -5.94 13.18 -3.71
C ALA A 58 -5.74 14.28 -2.68
N TYR A 59 -5.38 13.89 -1.47
CA TYR A 59 -5.13 14.88 -0.42
C TYR A 59 -3.73 14.77 0.17
N ALA A 60 -3.00 13.72 -0.16
CA ALA A 60 -1.64 13.56 0.33
C ALA A 60 -0.88 12.57 -0.54
N VAL A 61 0.41 12.78 -0.67
CA VAL A 61 1.31 11.83 -1.28
C VAL A 61 2.47 11.69 -0.32
N ALA A 62 2.78 10.46 0.08
CA ALA A 62 3.80 10.24 1.09
C ALA A 62 4.60 8.98 0.82
N PRO A 63 5.92 9.02 1.09
CA PRO A 63 6.71 7.79 1.07
C PRO A 63 6.36 6.97 2.30
N CYS A 64 6.06 5.71 2.09
CA CYS A 64 5.65 4.81 3.17
C CYS A 64 6.53 3.58 3.18
N PRO A 65 7.01 3.18 4.36
CA PRO A 65 7.71 1.90 4.45
C PRO A 65 6.77 0.80 4.00
N ARG A 66 7.25 -0.11 3.20
CA ARG A 66 6.40 -1.17 2.68
C ARG A 66 5.80 -2.02 3.79
N GLY A 67 6.53 -2.18 4.87
CA GLY A 67 6.02 -2.94 6.01
C GLY A 67 4.86 -2.26 6.72
N ASN A 68 4.57 -1.00 6.40
CA ASN A 68 3.46 -0.27 6.99
C ASN A 68 2.23 -0.27 6.08
N LEU A 69 2.24 -1.05 5.02
CA LEU A 69 1.17 -1.04 4.04
C LEU A 69 0.52 -2.41 3.95
N LEU A 70 -0.79 -2.41 4.06
CA LEU A 70 -1.60 -3.61 3.86
C LEU A 70 -2.21 -3.53 2.47
N VAL A 71 -1.88 -4.50 1.62
CA VAL A 71 -2.46 -4.54 0.28
C VAL A 71 -3.91 -5.02 0.40
N LEU A 72 -4.81 -4.29 -0.23
CA LEU A 72 -6.23 -4.62 -0.18
C LEU A 72 -6.62 -5.40 -1.43
N HIS A 73 -7.46 -6.40 -1.25
CA HIS A 73 -7.88 -7.27 -2.34
C HIS A 73 -9.38 -7.17 -2.49
N TYR A 74 -9.83 -6.82 -3.68
CA TYR A 74 -11.25 -6.66 -3.94
C TYR A 74 -11.89 -7.90 -4.52
N VAL A 75 -11.07 -8.85 -4.99
CA VAL A 75 -11.61 -10.13 -5.48
C VAL A 75 -11.30 -11.19 -4.45
N PRO A 76 -12.16 -12.21 -4.34
CA PRO A 76 -11.92 -13.28 -3.37
C PRO A 76 -10.58 -13.96 -3.62
N GLU A 77 -9.85 -14.21 -2.53
CA GLU A 77 -8.55 -14.86 -2.60
C GLU A 77 -8.60 -16.11 -1.76
N ALA A 78 -7.96 -17.16 -2.23
CA ALA A 78 -7.89 -18.38 -1.44
C ALA A 78 -6.93 -18.13 -0.28
N ALA A 79 -7.33 -18.55 0.90
CA ALA A 79 -6.52 -18.33 2.09
C ALA A 79 -5.38 -19.34 2.19
#